data_b88f944def4619485175a430ed6f76ac
#
_entry.id   b88f944def4619485175a430ed6f76ac
#
_cell.length_a   1.000
_cell.length_b   1.000
_cell.length_c   1.000
_cell.angle_alpha   90.00
_cell.angle_beta   90.00
_cell.angle_gamma   90.00
#
_symmetry.space_group_name_H-M   'P 1'
#
loop_
_entity.id
_entity.type
_entity.pdbx_description
1 polymer ?
#
loop_
_entity_poly.entity_id
_entity_poly.type
_entity_poly.pdbx_seq_one_letter_code
_entity_poly.pdbx_strand_id
1 'polypeptide(L)'
;MKLVLATRNPDKAREILDMFAGLEVEILTLDAFPAAPATVEDGDTLEANAIKKARETRDHTGLSALADDTGLEVPALGGAPGIFAARYAGERATYADNCEKLLREMAGVPAGARTARFRTVMALALSAPGAARLAARFERHPQPGAGGAVDCLLAEGILPGEIAVEAHGANGFGYDPVFVDPVSKKSLAEMTLAEKNRTSHRYRALVEMRAMLLRYGLAHAQPEKDA
;
A
#
# COMPACT_ATOMS: atom_id res chain seq x y z
N MET A 1 4.49 20.04 0.31
CA MET A 1 5.56 19.32 1.07
C MET A 1 6.39 18.45 0.12
N LYS A 2 7.63 18.06 0.52
CA LYS A 2 8.39 17.03 -0.20
C LYS A 2 8.18 15.67 0.48
N LEU A 3 7.98 14.63 -0.32
CA LEU A 3 7.67 13.28 0.11
C LEU A 3 8.48 12.27 -0.70
N VAL A 4 9.14 11.33 -0.03
CA VAL A 4 9.84 10.22 -0.68
C VAL A 4 8.95 8.98 -0.68
N LEU A 5 8.77 8.34 -1.83
CA LEU A 5 8.15 7.02 -1.91
C LEU A 5 9.18 5.95 -1.53
N ALA A 6 8.98 5.30 -0.39
CA ALA A 6 9.84 4.26 0.15
C ALA A 6 9.54 2.89 -0.50
N THR A 7 9.52 2.84 -1.82
CA THR A 7 9.34 1.61 -2.60
C THR A 7 10.28 1.56 -3.79
N ARG A 8 10.82 0.38 -4.07
CA ARG A 8 11.58 0.07 -5.29
C ARG A 8 10.73 -0.68 -6.33
N ASN A 9 9.46 -0.96 -6.00
CA ASN A 9 8.53 -1.57 -6.93
C ASN A 9 7.92 -0.50 -7.84
N PRO A 10 8.22 -0.51 -9.16
CA PRO A 10 7.76 0.51 -10.09
C PRO A 10 6.24 0.50 -10.28
N ASP A 11 5.59 -0.66 -10.13
CA ASP A 11 4.15 -0.77 -10.27
C ASP A 11 3.44 -0.09 -9.11
N LYS A 12 3.92 -0.30 -7.87
CA LYS A 12 3.44 0.42 -6.68
C LYS A 12 3.66 1.92 -6.81
N ALA A 13 4.85 2.34 -7.23
CA ALA A 13 5.17 3.76 -7.40
C ALA A 13 4.21 4.44 -8.38
N ARG A 14 3.91 3.79 -9.52
CA ARG A 14 2.97 4.31 -10.52
C ARG A 14 1.56 4.50 -9.96
N GLU A 15 1.01 3.51 -9.26
CA GLU A 15 -0.31 3.61 -8.62
C GLU A 15 -0.35 4.75 -7.58
N ILE A 16 0.71 4.92 -6.78
CA ILE A 16 0.77 5.96 -5.76
C ILE A 16 0.86 7.35 -6.40
N LEU A 17 1.73 7.53 -7.40
CA LEU A 17 1.92 8.82 -8.08
C LEU A 17 0.62 9.33 -8.71
N ASP A 18 -0.13 8.45 -9.38
CA ASP A 18 -1.42 8.78 -10.00
C ASP A 18 -2.42 9.33 -8.97
N MET A 19 -2.47 8.74 -7.78
CA MET A 19 -3.40 9.12 -6.71
C MET A 19 -3.05 10.44 -6.00
N PHE A 20 -1.79 10.86 -6.04
CA PHE A 20 -1.36 12.12 -5.43
C PHE A 20 -1.48 13.31 -6.38
N ALA A 21 -1.88 13.09 -7.63
CA ALA A 21 -2.19 14.15 -8.57
C ALA A 21 -3.24 15.11 -7.96
N GLY A 22 -3.04 16.43 -8.15
CA GLY A 22 -3.91 17.47 -7.58
C GLY A 22 -3.66 17.81 -6.11
N LEU A 23 -2.58 17.29 -5.49
CA LEU A 23 -2.07 17.79 -4.22
C LEU A 23 -0.79 18.61 -4.44
N GLU A 24 -0.57 19.63 -3.59
CA GLU A 24 0.69 20.38 -3.52
C GLU A 24 1.76 19.57 -2.76
N VAL A 25 2.11 18.41 -3.33
CA VAL A 25 3.14 17.51 -2.81
C VAL A 25 4.14 17.22 -3.93
N GLU A 26 5.40 17.53 -3.67
CA GLU A 26 6.52 17.11 -4.54
C GLU A 26 6.91 15.69 -4.13
N ILE A 27 6.70 14.72 -5.03
CA ILE A 27 7.00 13.33 -4.76
C ILE A 27 8.31 12.96 -5.44
N LEU A 28 9.22 12.37 -4.66
CA LEU A 28 10.49 11.82 -5.10
C LEU A 28 10.45 10.29 -4.96
N THR A 29 11.08 9.58 -5.89
CA THR A 29 11.29 8.14 -5.77
C THR A 29 12.66 7.83 -5.17
N LEU A 30 12.89 6.58 -4.76
CA LEU A 30 14.20 6.14 -4.26
C LEU A 30 15.32 6.22 -5.31
N ASP A 31 15.00 6.42 -6.60
CA ASP A 31 16.00 6.66 -7.64
C ASP A 31 16.79 7.96 -7.42
N ALA A 32 16.17 8.95 -6.76
CA ALA A 32 16.85 10.18 -6.34
C ALA A 32 17.82 9.95 -5.15
N PHE A 33 17.77 8.77 -4.52
CA PHE A 33 18.55 8.41 -3.36
C PHE A 33 19.23 7.04 -3.53
N PRO A 34 20.18 6.90 -4.48
CA PRO A 34 20.78 5.61 -4.82
C PRO A 34 21.53 4.94 -3.65
N ALA A 35 21.97 5.73 -2.68
CA ALA A 35 22.63 5.23 -1.47
C ALA A 35 21.65 4.75 -0.38
N ALA A 36 20.34 4.93 -0.55
CA ALA A 36 19.37 4.48 0.42
C ALA A 36 19.39 2.94 0.51
N PRO A 37 19.59 2.35 1.72
CA PRO A 37 19.62 0.90 1.88
C PRO A 37 18.23 0.30 1.58
N ALA A 38 18.21 -0.97 1.18
CA ALA A 38 16.96 -1.72 1.14
C ALA A 38 16.55 -2.07 2.57
N THR A 39 15.31 -1.76 2.93
CA THR A 39 14.75 -2.16 4.23
C THR A 39 14.55 -3.67 4.27
N VAL A 40 14.99 -4.31 5.34
CA VAL A 40 14.68 -5.71 5.63
C VAL A 40 13.29 -5.77 6.26
N GLU A 41 12.35 -6.43 5.58
CA GLU A 41 10.97 -6.60 6.03
C GLU A 41 10.87 -7.83 6.96
N ASP A 42 11.29 -7.64 8.21
CA ASP A 42 11.34 -8.66 9.28
C ASP A 42 10.27 -8.46 10.37
N GLY A 43 9.33 -7.56 10.14
CA GLY A 43 8.20 -7.33 11.05
C GLY A 43 7.15 -8.43 10.95
N ASP A 44 6.46 -8.67 12.06
CA ASP A 44 5.40 -9.69 12.18
C ASP A 44 4.04 -9.21 11.62
N THR A 45 3.93 -7.95 11.23
CA THR A 45 2.71 -7.34 10.70
C THR A 45 3.00 -6.40 9.53
N LEU A 46 1.98 -6.15 8.70
CA LEU A 46 2.07 -5.16 7.62
C LEU A 46 2.37 -3.76 8.15
N GLU A 47 1.79 -3.41 9.31
CA GLU A 47 2.03 -2.14 9.98
C GLU A 47 3.50 -1.98 10.37
N ALA A 48 4.07 -3.00 11.00
CA ALA A 48 5.48 -2.97 11.43
C ALA A 48 6.42 -2.79 10.24
N ASN A 49 6.19 -3.53 9.14
CA ASN A 49 6.99 -3.42 7.93
C ASN A 49 6.80 -2.06 7.23
N ALA A 50 5.57 -1.56 7.10
CA ALA A 50 5.31 -0.25 6.50
C ALA A 50 5.96 0.88 7.31
N ILE A 51 5.81 0.88 8.65
CA ILE A 51 6.43 1.86 9.53
C ILE A 51 7.95 1.81 9.43
N LYS A 52 8.53 0.62 9.47
CA LYS A 52 9.99 0.43 9.36
C LYS A 52 10.51 1.01 8.06
N LYS A 53 9.92 0.64 6.92
CA LYS A 53 10.30 1.20 5.60
C LYS A 53 10.21 2.71 5.55
N ALA A 54 9.11 3.28 6.05
CA ALA A 54 8.91 4.72 6.04
C ALA A 54 9.94 5.44 6.93
N ARG A 55 10.19 4.95 8.14
CA ARG A 55 11.14 5.56 9.07
C ARG A 55 12.58 5.47 8.58
N GLU A 56 13.03 4.30 8.13
CA GLU A 56 14.38 4.13 7.59
C GLU A 56 14.64 5.04 6.38
N THR A 57 13.64 5.17 5.49
CA THR A 57 13.75 6.09 4.34
C THR A 57 13.78 7.55 4.79
N ARG A 58 12.91 7.96 5.72
CA ARG A 58 12.93 9.30 6.31
C ARG A 58 14.27 9.61 6.96
N ASP A 59 14.79 8.71 7.76
CA ASP A 59 16.02 8.92 8.53
C ASP A 59 17.24 9.01 7.60
N HIS A 60 17.23 8.27 6.48
CA HIS A 60 18.27 8.36 5.46
C HIS A 60 18.19 9.66 4.63
N THR A 61 16.97 10.09 4.27
CA THR A 61 16.78 11.22 3.33
C THR A 61 16.57 12.56 4.02
N GLY A 62 16.21 12.57 5.29
CA GLY A 62 15.77 13.77 6.03
C GLY A 62 14.40 14.32 5.61
N LEU A 63 13.72 13.66 4.68
CA LEU A 63 12.41 14.04 4.15
C LEU A 63 11.31 13.15 4.72
N SER A 64 10.05 13.63 4.70
CA SER A 64 8.92 12.74 4.98
C SER A 64 8.90 11.58 3.98
N ALA A 65 8.57 10.38 4.44
CA ALA A 65 8.58 9.19 3.59
C ALA A 65 7.29 8.38 3.72
N LEU A 66 6.74 7.98 2.58
CA LEU A 66 5.56 7.13 2.47
C LEU A 66 5.97 5.74 2.02
N ALA A 67 5.65 4.74 2.82
CA ALA A 67 5.80 3.32 2.48
C ALA A 67 4.44 2.63 2.45
N ASP A 68 4.33 1.55 1.69
CA ASP A 68 3.23 0.61 1.80
C ASP A 68 3.75 -0.80 2.08
N ASP A 69 2.97 -1.57 2.82
CA ASP A 69 3.10 -3.01 2.89
C ASP A 69 1.76 -3.66 2.55
N THR A 70 1.81 -4.77 1.79
CA THR A 70 0.61 -5.39 1.24
C THR A 70 0.66 -6.89 1.43
N GLY A 71 -0.39 -7.44 2.03
CA GLY A 71 -0.62 -8.86 2.18
C GLY A 71 -1.84 -9.34 1.41
N LEU A 72 -1.84 -10.64 1.13
CA LEU A 72 -3.01 -11.37 0.65
C LEU A 72 -3.36 -12.43 1.69
N GLU A 73 -4.53 -12.33 2.26
CA GLU A 73 -5.00 -13.25 3.30
C GLU A 73 -6.06 -14.18 2.74
N VAL A 74 -5.81 -15.50 2.84
CA VAL A 74 -6.71 -16.55 2.36
C VAL A 74 -7.09 -17.46 3.54
N PRO A 75 -8.31 -17.33 4.09
CA PRO A 75 -8.73 -18.10 5.26
C PRO A 75 -8.60 -19.62 5.11
N ALA A 76 -8.88 -20.15 3.90
CA ALA A 76 -8.73 -21.57 3.60
C ALA A 76 -7.29 -22.09 3.74
N LEU A 77 -6.29 -21.19 3.72
CA LEU A 77 -4.87 -21.48 3.91
C LEU A 77 -4.35 -20.94 5.27
N GLY A 78 -5.25 -20.79 6.26
CA GLY A 78 -4.88 -20.26 7.58
C GLY A 78 -4.38 -18.80 7.57
N GLY A 79 -4.76 -18.02 6.55
CA GLY A 79 -4.33 -16.65 6.34
C GLY A 79 -3.11 -16.48 5.43
N ALA A 80 -2.47 -17.57 5.01
CA ALA A 80 -1.35 -17.49 4.05
C ALA A 80 -1.86 -16.96 2.68
N PRO A 81 -0.98 -16.29 1.90
CA PRO A 81 0.42 -15.95 2.14
C PRO A 81 0.66 -14.82 3.18
N GLY A 82 -0.35 -14.03 3.55
CA GLY A 82 -0.24 -12.97 4.56
C GLY A 82 0.87 -11.96 4.23
N ILE A 83 1.70 -11.64 5.22
CA ILE A 83 2.85 -10.72 5.07
C ILE A 83 3.95 -11.26 4.14
N PHE A 84 3.94 -12.54 3.82
CA PHE A 84 4.90 -13.17 2.91
C PHE A 84 4.45 -13.14 1.44
N ALA A 85 3.40 -12.37 1.11
CA ALA A 85 2.82 -12.34 -0.23
C ALA A 85 3.85 -12.09 -1.36
N ALA A 86 4.83 -11.23 -1.14
CA ALA A 86 5.84 -10.93 -2.16
C ALA A 86 6.83 -12.10 -2.40
N ARG A 87 7.05 -12.97 -1.42
CA ARG A 87 8.03 -14.06 -1.42
C ARG A 87 7.42 -15.42 -1.09
N TYR A 88 6.15 -15.61 -1.38
CA TYR A 88 5.41 -16.80 -1.00
C TYR A 88 5.99 -18.09 -1.58
N ALA A 89 6.44 -18.07 -2.83
CA ALA A 89 7.12 -19.20 -3.47
C ALA A 89 8.64 -19.21 -3.24
N GLY A 90 9.17 -18.25 -2.46
CA GLY A 90 10.61 -18.14 -2.12
C GLY A 90 11.15 -16.73 -2.35
N GLU A 91 12.34 -16.45 -1.84
CA GLU A 91 12.96 -15.11 -1.85
C GLU A 91 13.21 -14.54 -3.27
N ARG A 92 13.34 -15.37 -4.27
CA ARG A 92 13.56 -14.98 -5.67
C ARG A 92 12.36 -15.32 -6.57
N ALA A 93 11.19 -15.55 -5.98
CA ALA A 93 9.99 -15.88 -6.71
C ALA A 93 9.51 -14.72 -7.57
N THR A 94 9.09 -15.03 -8.78
CA THR A 94 8.35 -14.10 -9.64
C THR A 94 6.89 -13.99 -9.21
N TYR A 95 6.16 -13.03 -9.74
CA TYR A 95 4.72 -12.93 -9.54
C TYR A 95 3.99 -14.20 -10.02
N ALA A 96 4.43 -14.77 -11.13
CA ALA A 96 3.87 -16.00 -11.68
C ALA A 96 4.09 -17.19 -10.74
N ASP A 97 5.29 -17.35 -10.17
CA ASP A 97 5.61 -18.42 -9.21
C ASP A 97 4.72 -18.35 -7.98
N ASN A 98 4.48 -17.13 -7.48
CA ASN A 98 3.61 -16.90 -6.32
C ASN A 98 2.15 -17.25 -6.63
N CYS A 99 1.63 -16.88 -7.82
CA CYS A 99 0.30 -17.26 -8.27
C CYS A 99 0.16 -18.76 -8.43
N GLU A 100 1.13 -19.42 -9.08
CA GLU A 100 1.13 -20.87 -9.28
C GLU A 100 1.12 -21.63 -7.95
N LYS A 101 1.97 -21.22 -7.01
CA LYS A 101 1.97 -21.80 -5.66
C LYS A 101 0.62 -21.64 -4.99
N LEU A 102 0.03 -20.44 -5.03
CA LEU A 102 -1.27 -20.17 -4.42
C LEU A 102 -2.36 -21.07 -5.04
N LEU A 103 -2.44 -21.14 -6.37
CA LEU A 103 -3.43 -21.98 -7.05
C LEU A 103 -3.26 -23.46 -6.71
N ARG A 104 -2.02 -23.95 -6.62
CA ARG A 104 -1.71 -25.33 -6.23
C ARG A 104 -2.15 -25.63 -4.79
N GLU A 105 -1.92 -24.74 -3.85
CA GLU A 105 -2.34 -24.89 -2.45
C GLU A 105 -3.86 -24.76 -2.28
N MET A 106 -4.50 -24.01 -3.18
CA MET A 106 -5.95 -23.90 -3.26
C MET A 106 -6.62 -25.05 -4.04
N ALA A 107 -5.84 -26.02 -4.54
CA ALA A 107 -6.40 -27.19 -5.22
C ALA A 107 -7.30 -27.98 -4.26
N GLY A 108 -8.52 -28.33 -4.70
CA GLY A 108 -9.49 -29.01 -3.86
C GLY A 108 -10.30 -28.12 -2.92
N VAL A 109 -9.99 -26.85 -2.76
CA VAL A 109 -10.82 -25.91 -2.01
C VAL A 109 -12.07 -25.58 -2.85
N PRO A 110 -13.30 -25.87 -2.35
CA PRO A 110 -14.52 -25.62 -3.11
C PRO A 110 -14.76 -24.12 -3.36
N ALA A 111 -15.48 -23.79 -4.44
CA ALA A 111 -15.71 -22.41 -4.86
C ALA A 111 -16.23 -21.49 -3.71
N GLY A 112 -17.16 -21.95 -2.89
CA GLY A 112 -17.70 -21.16 -1.78
C GLY A 112 -16.74 -20.92 -0.60
N ALA A 113 -15.57 -21.57 -0.57
CA ALA A 113 -14.55 -21.44 0.46
C ALA A 113 -13.26 -20.73 -0.04
N ARG A 114 -13.27 -20.19 -1.25
CA ARG A 114 -12.10 -19.53 -1.86
C ARG A 114 -12.02 -18.04 -1.55
N THR A 115 -12.68 -17.59 -0.48
CA THR A 115 -12.64 -16.19 -0.05
C THR A 115 -11.22 -15.75 0.27
N ALA A 116 -10.90 -14.52 -0.06
CA ALA A 116 -9.62 -13.89 0.19
C ALA A 116 -9.81 -12.39 0.43
N ARG A 117 -8.77 -11.74 0.96
CA ARG A 117 -8.72 -10.29 0.98
C ARG A 117 -7.30 -9.79 0.75
N PHE A 118 -7.17 -8.79 -0.09
CA PHE A 118 -5.98 -7.95 -0.06
C PHE A 118 -6.08 -6.94 1.06
N ARG A 119 -4.98 -6.70 1.72
CA ARG A 119 -4.83 -5.70 2.76
C ARG A 119 -3.55 -4.90 2.50
N THR A 120 -3.66 -3.57 2.44
CA THR A 120 -2.51 -2.66 2.36
C THR A 120 -2.52 -1.75 3.56
N VAL A 121 -1.38 -1.64 4.20
CA VAL A 121 -1.10 -0.62 5.22
C VAL A 121 -0.10 0.37 4.63
N MET A 122 -0.43 1.65 4.69
CA MET A 122 0.45 2.76 4.36
C MET A 122 0.93 3.43 5.62
N ALA A 123 2.22 3.72 5.67
CA ALA A 123 2.84 4.48 6.75
C ALA A 123 3.51 5.73 6.19
N LEU A 124 3.15 6.89 6.72
CA LEU A 124 3.80 8.16 6.44
C LEU A 124 4.64 8.57 7.64
N ALA A 125 5.94 8.38 7.58
CA ALA A 125 6.90 8.90 8.55
C ALA A 125 7.19 10.37 8.23
N LEU A 126 6.91 11.26 9.19
CA LEU A 126 7.05 12.71 9.01
C LEU A 126 8.48 13.15 9.31
N SER A 127 9.01 14.05 8.48
CA SER A 127 10.22 14.82 8.81
C SER A 127 9.96 15.71 10.03
N ALA A 128 11.02 16.20 10.69
CA ALA A 128 10.88 17.04 11.88
C ALA A 128 9.92 18.24 11.71
N PRO A 129 9.97 19.02 10.60
CA PRO A 129 8.98 20.06 10.36
C PRO A 129 7.55 19.56 10.21
N GLY A 130 7.36 18.38 9.59
CA GLY A 130 6.06 17.75 9.43
C GLY A 130 5.48 17.29 10.76
N ALA A 131 6.28 16.63 11.59
CA ALA A 131 5.89 16.19 12.92
C ALA A 131 5.54 17.37 13.83
N ALA A 132 6.31 18.47 13.79
CA ALA A 132 6.01 19.69 14.54
C ALA A 132 4.67 20.32 14.12
N ARG A 133 4.37 20.34 12.81
CA ARG A 133 3.05 20.81 12.31
C ARG A 133 1.92 19.95 12.83
N LEU A 134 2.07 18.64 12.81
CA LEU A 134 1.07 17.69 13.29
C LEU A 134 0.85 17.86 14.80
N ALA A 135 1.92 17.95 15.60
CA ALA A 135 1.85 18.18 17.05
C ALA A 135 1.09 19.47 17.36
N ALA A 136 1.46 20.60 16.73
CA ALA A 136 0.77 21.87 16.91
C ALA A 136 -0.71 21.84 16.49
N ARG A 137 -1.10 20.94 15.58
CA ARG A 137 -2.49 20.72 15.21
C ARG A 137 -3.25 19.98 16.30
N PHE A 138 -2.66 18.94 16.89
CA PHE A 138 -3.28 18.18 17.98
C PHE A 138 -3.43 19.00 19.27
N GLU A 139 -2.48 19.90 19.58
CA GLU A 139 -2.62 20.84 20.68
C GLU A 139 -3.85 21.74 20.51
N ARG A 140 -4.12 22.22 19.28
CA ARG A 140 -5.29 23.05 18.98
C ARG A 140 -6.60 22.28 18.87
N HIS A 141 -6.53 21.01 18.47
CA HIS A 141 -7.66 20.12 18.26
C HIS A 141 -7.35 18.74 18.85
N PRO A 142 -7.47 18.56 20.18
CA PRO A 142 -7.16 17.28 20.83
C PRO A 142 -7.96 16.13 20.22
N GLN A 143 -7.25 15.05 19.88
CA GLN A 143 -7.87 13.82 19.40
C GLN A 143 -7.84 12.78 20.55
N PRO A 144 -8.93 12.03 20.77
CA PRO A 144 -8.94 10.95 21.75
C PRO A 144 -7.83 9.95 21.44
N GLY A 145 -6.95 9.65 22.38
CA GLY A 145 -5.86 8.69 22.24
C GLY A 145 -4.56 9.21 21.61
N ALA A 146 -4.46 10.48 21.20
CA ALA A 146 -3.24 11.09 20.70
C ALA A 146 -2.31 11.54 21.85
N GLY A 147 -1.89 10.63 22.70
CA GLY A 147 -0.89 10.87 23.74
C GLY A 147 0.49 10.43 23.27
N GLY A 148 1.36 11.37 22.88
CA GLY A 148 2.74 11.10 22.46
C GLY A 148 3.14 11.83 21.17
N ALA A 149 4.44 11.89 20.88
CA ALA A 149 4.94 12.47 19.62
C ALA A 149 4.54 11.56 18.46
N VAL A 150 3.52 11.95 17.71
CA VAL A 150 3.08 11.25 16.50
C VAL A 150 4.01 11.66 15.36
N ASP A 151 4.96 10.80 15.03
CA ASP A 151 5.88 10.98 13.91
C ASP A 151 5.51 10.15 12.68
N CYS A 152 4.47 9.32 12.79
CA CYS A 152 4.01 8.44 11.74
C CYS A 152 2.47 8.37 11.69
N LEU A 153 1.90 8.54 10.49
CA LEU A 153 0.48 8.33 10.23
C LEU A 153 0.30 7.00 9.51
N LEU A 154 -0.77 6.30 9.84
CA LEU A 154 -1.14 5.03 9.21
C LEU A 154 -2.49 5.15 8.51
N ALA A 155 -2.59 4.54 7.34
CA ALA A 155 -3.84 4.37 6.60
C ALA A 155 -3.94 2.93 6.12
N GLU A 156 -5.13 2.38 6.11
CA GLU A 156 -5.39 1.01 5.70
C GLU A 156 -6.41 0.95 4.56
N GLY A 157 -6.22 -0.02 3.68
CA GLY A 157 -7.21 -0.34 2.67
C GLY A 157 -7.35 -1.85 2.51
N ILE A 158 -8.58 -2.31 2.51
CA ILE A 158 -8.95 -3.72 2.39
C ILE A 158 -9.82 -3.91 1.14
N LEU A 159 -9.49 -4.88 0.32
CA LEU A 159 -10.32 -5.35 -0.79
C LEU A 159 -10.69 -6.81 -0.54
N PRO A 160 -11.95 -7.12 -0.17
CA PRO A 160 -12.43 -8.49 -0.13
C PRO A 160 -12.58 -9.04 -1.56
N GLY A 161 -12.41 -10.34 -1.72
CA GLY A 161 -12.51 -11.02 -3.00
C GLY A 161 -12.43 -12.53 -2.86
N GLU A 162 -12.13 -13.19 -3.97
CA GLU A 162 -12.02 -14.65 -4.05
C GLU A 162 -10.78 -15.04 -4.88
N ILE A 163 -10.19 -16.21 -4.58
CA ILE A 163 -9.15 -16.78 -5.42
C ILE A 163 -9.78 -17.60 -6.54
N ALA A 164 -9.46 -17.26 -7.79
CA ALA A 164 -9.88 -18.00 -8.98
C ALA A 164 -9.35 -19.45 -8.97
N VAL A 165 -9.90 -20.31 -9.80
CA VAL A 165 -9.38 -21.67 -10.01
C VAL A 165 -8.19 -21.68 -10.96
N GLU A 166 -8.10 -20.70 -11.84
CA GLU A 166 -7.02 -20.47 -12.80
C GLU A 166 -6.76 -18.97 -12.97
N ALA A 167 -5.64 -18.60 -13.56
CA ALA A 167 -5.28 -17.21 -13.81
C ALA A 167 -6.03 -16.64 -15.02
N HIS A 168 -6.52 -15.39 -14.90
CA HIS A 168 -7.22 -14.66 -15.95
C HIS A 168 -6.65 -13.24 -16.09
N GLY A 169 -6.60 -12.75 -17.35
CA GLY A 169 -6.09 -11.41 -17.67
C GLY A 169 -4.57 -11.34 -17.69
N ALA A 170 -4.05 -10.18 -18.12
CA ALA A 170 -2.61 -9.93 -18.29
C ALA A 170 -2.16 -8.57 -17.75
N ASN A 171 -3.09 -7.78 -17.21
CA ASN A 171 -2.75 -6.47 -16.63
C ASN A 171 -2.33 -6.61 -15.16
N GLY A 172 -1.81 -5.52 -14.61
CA GLY A 172 -1.46 -5.45 -13.20
C GLY A 172 -0.19 -6.22 -12.83
N PHE A 173 -0.11 -6.65 -11.58
CA PHE A 173 1.05 -7.35 -11.02
C PHE A 173 0.66 -8.18 -9.77
N GLY A 174 1.62 -8.96 -9.26
CA GLY A 174 1.39 -9.79 -8.08
C GLY A 174 0.33 -10.85 -8.33
N TYR A 175 -0.66 -10.91 -7.46
CA TYR A 175 -1.75 -11.88 -7.52
C TYR A 175 -2.97 -11.41 -8.32
N ASP A 176 -2.87 -10.30 -9.05
CA ASP A 176 -3.99 -9.77 -9.83
C ASP A 176 -4.64 -10.79 -10.77
N PRO A 177 -3.89 -11.70 -11.44
CA PRO A 177 -4.49 -12.69 -12.32
C PRO A 177 -5.36 -13.74 -11.64
N VAL A 178 -5.14 -13.96 -10.35
CA VAL A 178 -5.83 -15.01 -9.56
C VAL A 178 -6.79 -14.46 -8.51
N PHE A 179 -6.88 -13.13 -8.36
CA PHE A 179 -7.77 -12.49 -7.41
C PHE A 179 -8.98 -11.88 -8.11
N VAL A 180 -10.17 -12.36 -7.79
CA VAL A 180 -11.45 -11.96 -8.40
C VAL A 180 -12.17 -10.96 -7.51
N ASP A 181 -12.53 -9.82 -8.08
CA ASP A 181 -13.41 -8.85 -7.43
C ASP A 181 -14.85 -9.35 -7.40
N PRO A 182 -15.50 -9.41 -6.23
CA PRO A 182 -16.83 -10.01 -6.10
C PRO A 182 -17.94 -9.20 -6.76
N VAL A 183 -17.71 -7.93 -7.06
CA VAL A 183 -18.70 -7.03 -7.69
C VAL A 183 -18.67 -7.18 -9.21
N SER A 184 -17.52 -6.98 -9.81
CA SER A 184 -17.36 -7.06 -11.28
C SER A 184 -17.27 -8.49 -11.82
N LYS A 185 -16.95 -9.47 -10.95
CA LYS A 185 -16.66 -10.86 -11.31
C LYS A 185 -15.45 -11.02 -12.24
N LYS A 186 -14.62 -10.00 -12.34
CA LYS A 186 -13.37 -10.01 -13.10
C LYS A 186 -12.18 -10.25 -12.16
N SER A 187 -11.13 -10.87 -12.68
CA SER A 187 -9.84 -10.80 -12.00
C SER A 187 -9.32 -9.35 -12.05
N LEU A 188 -8.45 -8.97 -11.10
CA LEU A 188 -7.84 -7.64 -11.14
C LEU A 188 -6.96 -7.45 -12.39
N ALA A 189 -6.46 -8.52 -12.98
CA ALA A 189 -5.68 -8.48 -14.22
C ALA A 189 -6.53 -8.35 -15.49
N GLU A 190 -7.84 -8.51 -15.41
CA GLU A 190 -8.80 -8.20 -16.50
C GLU A 190 -9.28 -6.74 -16.45
N MET A 191 -8.95 -6.01 -15.39
CA MET A 191 -9.31 -4.61 -15.24
C MET A 191 -8.27 -3.70 -15.90
N THR A 192 -8.76 -2.55 -16.40
CA THR A 192 -7.86 -1.42 -16.72
C THR A 192 -7.27 -0.83 -15.44
N LEU A 193 -6.16 -0.11 -15.56
CA LEU A 193 -5.56 0.59 -14.42
C LEU A 193 -6.57 1.56 -13.75
N ALA A 194 -7.38 2.25 -14.55
CA ALA A 194 -8.40 3.17 -14.05
C ALA A 194 -9.52 2.48 -13.27
N GLU A 195 -9.96 1.28 -13.71
CA GLU A 195 -10.93 0.46 -12.96
C GLU A 195 -10.32 -0.02 -11.64
N LYS A 196 -9.11 -0.58 -11.68
CA LYS A 196 -8.38 -1.06 -10.50
C LYS A 196 -8.12 0.06 -9.51
N ASN A 197 -7.71 1.26 -9.96
CA ASN A 197 -7.46 2.43 -9.13
C ASN A 197 -8.73 3.02 -8.47
N ARG A 198 -9.91 2.51 -8.76
CA ARG A 198 -11.16 2.91 -8.09
C ARG A 198 -11.61 1.91 -7.01
N THR A 199 -11.07 0.71 -7.01
CA THR A 199 -11.56 -0.39 -6.17
C THR A 199 -10.49 -1.02 -5.29
N SER A 200 -9.21 -0.94 -5.69
CA SER A 200 -8.13 -1.69 -5.06
C SER A 200 -7.91 -1.34 -3.58
N HIS A 201 -7.32 -2.28 -2.86
CA HIS A 201 -6.87 -2.11 -1.48
C HIS A 201 -5.93 -0.90 -1.33
N ARG A 202 -4.97 -0.74 -2.26
CA ARG A 202 -4.03 0.40 -2.26
C ARG A 202 -4.74 1.72 -2.51
N TYR A 203 -5.69 1.76 -3.43
CA TYR A 203 -6.51 2.94 -3.65
C TYR A 203 -7.22 3.39 -2.36
N ARG A 204 -7.86 2.46 -1.65
CA ARG A 204 -8.57 2.76 -0.39
C ARG A 204 -7.63 3.33 0.68
N ALA A 205 -6.45 2.72 0.85
CA ALA A 205 -5.43 3.24 1.76
C ALA A 205 -4.94 4.65 1.35
N LEU A 206 -4.76 4.89 0.05
CA LEU A 206 -4.33 6.19 -0.48
C LEU A 206 -5.39 7.27 -0.30
N VAL A 207 -6.67 6.96 -0.50
CA VAL A 207 -7.78 7.89 -0.25
C VAL A 207 -7.77 8.33 1.22
N GLU A 208 -7.59 7.40 2.15
CA GLU A 208 -7.50 7.71 3.57
C GLU A 208 -6.26 8.54 3.90
N MET A 209 -5.08 8.16 3.40
CA MET A 209 -3.84 8.91 3.59
C MET A 209 -3.96 10.34 3.04
N ARG A 210 -4.51 10.50 1.84
CA ARG A 210 -4.78 11.82 1.23
C ARG A 210 -5.70 12.67 2.12
N ALA A 211 -6.77 12.08 2.64
CA ALA A 211 -7.68 12.77 3.56
C ALA A 211 -6.98 13.21 4.84
N MET A 212 -6.09 12.39 5.40
CA MET A 212 -5.27 12.76 6.56
C MET A 212 -4.33 13.92 6.25
N LEU A 213 -3.64 13.90 5.10
CA LEU A 213 -2.73 14.99 4.69
C LEU A 213 -3.47 16.34 4.64
N LEU A 214 -4.64 16.37 4.04
CA LEU A 214 -5.48 17.57 3.95
C LEU A 214 -6.01 17.97 5.33
N ARG A 215 -6.58 17.03 6.09
CA ARG A 215 -7.16 17.26 7.42
C ARG A 215 -6.13 17.86 8.38
N TYR A 216 -4.92 17.36 8.35
CA TYR A 216 -3.86 17.82 9.27
C TYR A 216 -3.04 19.01 8.72
N GLY A 217 -3.37 19.52 7.54
CA GLY A 217 -2.67 20.65 6.92
C GLY A 217 -1.23 20.34 6.53
N LEU A 218 -0.94 19.07 6.26
CA LEU A 218 0.37 18.60 5.78
C LEU A 218 0.53 18.82 4.28
N ALA A 219 -0.58 18.82 3.54
CA ALA A 219 -0.65 19.17 2.13
C ALA A 219 -1.88 20.03 1.85
N HIS A 220 -1.92 20.68 0.69
CA HIS A 220 -3.05 21.45 0.18
C HIS A 220 -3.50 20.86 -1.17
N ALA A 221 -4.79 21.02 -1.50
CA ALA A 221 -5.25 20.75 -2.84
C ALA A 221 -4.70 21.81 -3.80
N GLN A 222 -4.29 21.39 -5.00
CA GLN A 222 -3.97 22.36 -6.05
C GLN A 222 -5.26 23.08 -6.45
N PRO A 223 -5.22 24.41 -6.74
CA PRO A 223 -6.35 25.08 -7.33
C PRO A 223 -6.71 24.40 -8.65
N GLU A 224 -8.02 24.23 -8.89
CA GLU A 224 -8.47 23.77 -10.20
C GLU A 224 -7.88 24.69 -11.26
N LYS A 225 -7.15 24.11 -12.22
CA LYS A 225 -6.75 24.87 -13.40
C LYS A 225 -8.04 25.12 -14.17
N ASP A 226 -8.45 26.37 -14.24
CA ASP A 226 -9.55 26.79 -15.10
C ASP A 226 -9.33 26.20 -16.50
N ALA A 227 -10.29 25.40 -16.96
CA ALA A 227 -10.27 24.70 -18.25
C ALA A 227 -10.62 25.64 -19.38
#